data_807cad2837d68145710e407720308d7f
#
_entry.id   807cad2837d68145710e407720308d7f
#
_cell.length_a   1.000
_cell.length_b   1.000
_cell.length_c   1.000
_cell.angle_alpha   90.00
_cell.angle_beta   90.00
_cell.angle_gamma   90.00
#
_symmetry.space_group_name_H-M   'P 1'
#
loop_
_entity.id
_entity.type
_entity.pdbx_description
1 polymer ?
#
loop_
_entity_poly.entity_id
_entity_poly.type
_entity_poly.pdbx_seq_one_letter_code
_entity_poly.pdbx_strand_id
1 'polypeptide(L)'
;MIWSVLCDYDEKLLTQISAELLLDSINNQTESFYPGQPALVRIEDSLELRASFMPIALQNGESMARAIDDYFQIMNSIHQRFIG
;
A
#
# COMPACT_ATOMS: atom_id res chain seq x y z
N MET A 1 9.65 6.97 1.62
CA MET A 1 8.26 6.67 1.20
C MET A 1 8.25 6.14 -0.22
N ILE A 2 7.41 5.14 -0.46
CA ILE A 2 7.20 4.58 -1.80
C ILE A 2 5.76 4.86 -2.24
N TRP A 3 5.56 5.09 -3.54
CA TRP A 3 4.22 5.33 -4.07
C TRP A 3 4.10 4.84 -5.50
N SER A 4 2.86 4.53 -5.89
CA SER A 4 2.55 4.06 -7.25
C SER A 4 1.15 4.51 -7.64
N VAL A 5 0.98 4.92 -8.89
CA VAL A 5 -0.34 5.21 -9.45
C VAL A 5 -1.03 3.88 -9.78
N LEU A 6 -2.24 3.66 -9.25
CA LEU A 6 -2.99 2.44 -9.50
C LEU A 6 -3.93 2.58 -10.69
N CYS A 7 -4.70 3.65 -10.73
CA CYS A 7 -5.72 3.87 -11.75
C CYS A 7 -6.24 5.30 -11.69
N ASP A 8 -7.14 5.63 -12.60
CA ASP A 8 -7.86 6.89 -12.55
C ASP A 8 -8.79 6.92 -11.33
N TYR A 9 -9.14 8.11 -10.88
CA TYR A 9 -9.99 8.29 -9.72
C TYR A 9 -11.35 7.65 -9.92
N ASP A 10 -11.76 6.88 -8.92
CA ASP A 10 -13.09 6.28 -8.81
C ASP A 10 -13.45 6.21 -7.33
N GLU A 11 -14.54 6.88 -6.95
CA GLU A 11 -14.95 6.98 -5.56
C GLU A 11 -15.25 5.62 -4.93
N LYS A 12 -15.86 4.71 -5.69
CA LYS A 12 -16.14 3.35 -5.20
C LYS A 12 -14.85 2.60 -4.93
N LEU A 13 -13.90 2.67 -5.86
CA LEU A 13 -12.60 2.01 -5.69
C LEU A 13 -11.85 2.59 -4.51
N LEU A 14 -11.85 3.90 -4.36
CA LEU A 14 -11.21 4.54 -3.21
C LEU A 14 -11.75 3.99 -1.90
N THR A 15 -13.08 3.93 -1.77
CA THR A 15 -13.73 3.43 -0.56
C THR A 15 -13.45 1.95 -0.32
N GLN A 16 -13.60 1.12 -1.34
CA GLN A 16 -13.43 -0.33 -1.23
C GLN A 16 -11.99 -0.71 -0.92
N ILE A 17 -11.04 -0.13 -1.63
CA ILE A 17 -9.62 -0.43 -1.44
C ILE A 17 -9.13 0.09 -0.09
N SER A 18 -9.57 1.28 0.31
CA SER A 18 -9.19 1.84 1.61
C SER A 18 -9.69 0.97 2.77
N ALA A 19 -10.93 0.47 2.67
CA ALA A 19 -11.48 -0.44 3.68
C ALA A 19 -10.70 -1.74 3.76
N GLU A 20 -10.33 -2.31 2.61
CA GLU A 20 -9.53 -3.55 2.55
C GLU A 20 -8.15 -3.35 3.15
N LEU A 21 -7.49 -2.25 2.83
CA LEU A 21 -6.17 -1.93 3.38
C LEU A 21 -6.23 -1.74 4.89
N LEU A 22 -7.29 -1.13 5.40
CA LEU A 22 -7.46 -0.94 6.84
C LEU A 22 -7.62 -2.29 7.56
N LEU A 23 -8.42 -3.19 7.00
CA LEU A 23 -8.59 -4.52 7.55
C LEU A 23 -7.29 -5.32 7.54
N ASP A 24 -6.55 -5.27 6.45
CA ASP A 24 -5.25 -5.93 6.33
C ASP A 24 -4.25 -5.37 7.36
N SER A 25 -4.25 -4.06 7.56
CA SER A 25 -3.39 -3.41 8.55
C SER A 25 -3.69 -3.88 9.98
N ILE A 26 -4.95 -4.13 10.29
CA ILE A 26 -5.37 -4.62 11.62
C ILE A 26 -5.01 -6.09 11.79
N ASN A 27 -5.26 -6.91 10.75
CA ASN A 27 -5.14 -8.38 10.85
C ASN A 27 -3.74 -8.90 10.57
N ASN A 28 -2.98 -8.22 9.70
CA ASN A 28 -1.68 -8.68 9.21
C ASN A 28 -0.63 -7.57 9.37
N GLN A 29 -0.39 -7.14 10.61
CA GLN A 29 0.64 -6.15 10.88
C GLN A 29 2.00 -6.69 10.47
N THR A 30 2.69 -5.94 9.63
CA THR A 30 4.09 -6.22 9.28
C THR A 30 5.00 -5.22 9.97
N GLU A 31 6.26 -5.59 10.16
CA GLU A 31 7.25 -4.67 10.73
C GLU A 31 7.78 -3.67 9.70
N SER A 32 7.41 -3.86 8.42
CA SER A 32 7.91 -3.04 7.31
C SER A 32 7.28 -1.65 7.24
N PHE A 33 6.01 -1.53 7.65
CA PHE A 33 5.24 -0.30 7.47
C PHE A 33 4.73 0.24 8.80
N TYR A 34 4.55 1.56 8.86
CA TYR A 34 3.80 2.19 9.95
C TYR A 34 2.36 1.69 9.98
N PRO A 35 1.69 1.68 11.15
CA PRO A 35 0.27 1.33 11.23
C PRO A 35 -0.56 2.21 10.28
N GLY A 36 -1.51 1.58 9.59
CA GLY A 36 -2.32 2.27 8.61
C GLY A 36 -1.67 2.43 7.23
N GLN A 37 -0.49 1.85 7.03
CA GLN A 37 0.20 1.87 5.74
C GLN A 37 0.29 0.45 5.15
N PRO A 38 0.29 0.29 3.84
CA PRO A 38 0.09 1.32 2.79
C PRO A 38 -1.31 1.92 2.81
N ALA A 39 -1.42 3.15 2.36
CA ALA A 39 -2.69 3.87 2.28
C ALA A 39 -2.97 4.30 0.85
N LEU A 40 -4.26 4.37 0.50
CA LEU A 40 -4.70 4.84 -0.80
C LEU A 40 -5.06 6.33 -0.69
N VAL A 41 -4.54 7.14 -1.59
CA VAL A 41 -4.81 8.57 -1.62
C VAL A 41 -5.21 9.02 -3.02
N ARG A 42 -6.05 10.06 -3.07
CA ARG A 42 -6.41 10.71 -4.32
C ARG A 42 -5.46 11.86 -4.58
N ILE A 43 -4.80 11.83 -5.73
CA ILE A 43 -3.96 12.93 -6.21
C ILE A 43 -4.51 13.35 -7.57
N GLU A 44 -5.09 14.55 -7.63
CA GLU A 44 -5.79 15.04 -8.82
C GLU A 44 -6.85 14.03 -9.28
N ASP A 45 -6.73 13.47 -10.47
CA ASP A 45 -7.68 12.51 -11.01
C ASP A 45 -7.17 11.07 -10.95
N SER A 46 -6.22 10.80 -10.07
CA SER A 46 -5.61 9.47 -9.94
C SER A 46 -5.68 8.96 -8.51
N LEU A 47 -5.72 7.63 -8.37
CA LEU A 47 -5.56 6.96 -7.08
C LEU A 47 -4.13 6.43 -6.99
N GLU A 48 -3.44 6.78 -5.91
CA GLU A 48 -2.07 6.35 -5.63
C GLU A 48 -2.02 5.53 -4.36
N LEU A 49 -1.27 4.43 -4.42
CA LEU A 49 -0.93 3.67 -3.22
C LEU A 49 0.38 4.22 -2.68
N ARG A 50 0.38 4.62 -1.42
CA ARG A 50 1.55 5.20 -0.74
C ARG A 50 1.85 4.46 0.54
N ALA A 51 3.11 4.29 0.83
CA ALA A 51 3.55 3.63 2.05
C ALA A 51 4.77 4.32 2.65
N SER A 52 4.76 4.45 3.97
CA SER A 52 5.91 4.90 4.74
C SER A 52 6.49 3.71 5.49
N PHE A 53 7.79 3.46 5.31
CA PHE A 53 8.46 2.34 5.95
C PHE A 53 8.87 2.68 7.38
N MET A 54 8.78 1.68 8.26
CA MET A 54 9.35 1.78 9.60
C MET A 54 10.88 1.88 9.51
N PRO A 55 11.54 2.62 10.43
CA PRO A 55 13.00 2.73 10.41
C PRO A 55 13.72 1.38 10.41
N ILE A 56 13.17 0.38 11.08
CA ILE A 56 13.75 -0.96 11.13
C ILE A 56 13.84 -1.59 9.74
N ALA A 57 12.88 -1.28 8.86
CA ALA A 57 12.88 -1.80 7.48
C ALA A 57 13.99 -1.17 6.63
N LEU A 58 14.54 -0.02 7.06
CA LEU A 58 15.54 0.72 6.32
C LEU A 58 16.96 0.51 6.86
N GLN A 59 17.15 -0.37 7.86
CA GLN A 59 18.42 -0.55 8.52
C GLN A 59 19.47 -1.25 7.65
N ASN A 60 19.06 -2.13 6.77
CA ASN A 60 19.97 -2.83 5.87
C ASN A 60 19.26 -3.18 4.54
N GLY A 61 20.05 -3.59 3.56
CA GLY A 61 19.55 -3.88 2.23
C GLY A 61 18.57 -5.04 2.16
N GLU A 62 18.74 -6.06 3.02
CA GLU A 62 17.83 -7.21 3.07
C GLU A 62 16.46 -6.83 3.59
N SER A 63 16.42 -6.06 4.69
CA SER A 63 15.15 -5.57 5.25
C SER A 63 14.44 -4.64 4.30
N MET A 64 15.18 -3.77 3.62
CA MET A 64 14.63 -2.84 2.63
C MET A 64 14.05 -3.61 1.44
N ALA A 65 14.75 -4.63 0.94
CA ALA A 65 14.27 -5.45 -0.17
C ALA A 65 12.97 -6.17 0.20
N ARG A 66 12.88 -6.69 1.44
CA ARG A 66 11.65 -7.32 1.93
C ARG A 66 10.50 -6.33 2.02
N ALA A 67 10.76 -5.11 2.52
CA ALA A 67 9.75 -4.08 2.63
C ALA A 67 9.20 -3.68 1.26
N ILE A 68 10.06 -3.53 0.27
CA ILE A 68 9.66 -3.22 -1.11
C ILE A 68 8.84 -4.38 -1.69
N ASP A 69 9.27 -5.61 -1.46
CA ASP A 69 8.54 -6.80 -1.92
C ASP A 69 7.15 -6.88 -1.29
N ASP A 70 7.03 -6.63 0.01
CA ASP A 70 5.74 -6.58 0.70
C ASP A 70 4.82 -5.54 0.07
N TYR A 71 5.36 -4.36 -0.23
CA TYR A 71 4.59 -3.31 -0.90
C TYR A 71 4.08 -3.77 -2.27
N PHE A 72 4.93 -4.37 -3.09
CA PHE A 72 4.53 -4.84 -4.42
C PHE A 72 3.52 -5.98 -4.35
N GLN A 73 3.61 -6.85 -3.36
CA GLN A 73 2.60 -7.90 -3.17
C GLN A 73 1.24 -7.31 -2.86
N ILE A 74 1.19 -6.31 -1.98
CA ILE A 74 -0.05 -5.61 -1.65
C ILE A 74 -0.61 -4.90 -2.89
N MET A 75 0.24 -4.19 -3.62
CA MET A 75 -0.15 -3.48 -4.84
C MET A 75 -0.72 -4.44 -5.89
N ASN A 76 -0.05 -5.57 -6.13
CA ASN A 76 -0.51 -6.56 -7.09
C ASN A 76 -1.83 -7.20 -6.67
N SER A 77 -2.00 -7.48 -5.39
CA SER A 77 -3.24 -8.02 -4.85
C SER A 77 -4.41 -7.06 -5.10
N ILE A 78 -4.22 -5.78 -4.82
CA ILE A 78 -5.23 -4.75 -5.06
C ILE A 78 -5.55 -4.67 -6.55
N HIS A 79 -4.53 -4.64 -7.38
CA HIS A 79 -4.71 -4.55 -8.82
C HIS A 79 -5.53 -5.70 -9.37
N GLN A 80 -5.22 -6.93 -8.94
CA GLN A 80 -5.95 -8.12 -9.38
C GLN A 80 -7.40 -8.14 -8.91
N ARG A 81 -7.66 -7.70 -7.68
CA ARG A 81 -9.00 -7.77 -7.08
C ARG A 81 -9.93 -6.67 -7.56
N PHE A 82 -9.41 -5.47 -7.79
CA PHE A 82 -10.27 -4.29 -8.01
C PHE A 82 -10.09 -3.66 -9.40
N ILE A 83 -8.96 -3.82 -10.04
CA ILE A 83 -8.62 -3.07 -11.26
C ILE A 83 -8.43 -4.00 -12.45
N GLY A 84 -7.75 -5.09 -12.23
CA GLY A 84 -7.40 -6.05 -13.28
C GLY A 84 -8.36 -7.17 -13.39
#